data_05d643dffd6dec6f2a3ab374862b5235
#
_entry.id   05d643dffd6dec6f2a3ab374862b5235
#
_cell.length_a   1.000
_cell.length_b   1.000
_cell.length_c   1.000
_cell.angle_alpha   90.00
_cell.angle_beta   90.00
_cell.angle_gamma   90.00
#
_symmetry.space_group_name_H-M   'P 1'
#
loop_
_entity.id
_entity.type
_entity.pdbx_description
1 polymer ?
#
loop_
_entity_poly.entity_id
_entity_poly.type
_entity_poly.pdbx_seq_one_letter_code
_entity_poly.pdbx_strand_id
1 'polypeptide(L)'
;LNILDKNKFTITPANINISGKGGLSHYSIHSMLIDKDQTLWIGTYSAGINYHSPFYRPFSYITPNEYAGIIGKGQQDKDGNMWFATEGAGLFYYNPKNGRQQLYPIKPLHEGNYEINIIKSLLIQGDSILCSTHFGSVYLFSIRDKQYKMLYDFHHNDILTLYIDKSKRLWIPTNSSQNLVMVDKGKQTNRFMANGISRSFKWVTVIHELEPELFLFGTLSDSLYLYELQPDPKFEKLGNITAITQDNEGYVWIATNKNGLYRLNRNLKLAKHYQKKDGLSDSYINSLTIDQHQNIWVTTGKSLYKLNRTTDTFSEMRIADTPAMEFTRFSGNSISADGSIYFPGDKGVLFFNPDKIMVNPNIPPVDITSLIVNNKYDVTGNIEDGDITLTSDQNNITFRYTALNFIHSERNQYAYKLEGADPAWHIV
;
A
#
# COMPACT_ATOMS: atom_id res chain seq x y z
N LEU A 1 -25.94 21.49 -2.18
CA LEU A 1 -25.41 21.38 -3.55
C LEU A 1 -26.14 20.24 -4.27
N ASN A 2 -26.56 20.50 -5.50
CA ASN A 2 -27.21 19.49 -6.34
C ASN A 2 -26.43 19.33 -7.64
N ILE A 3 -26.42 18.12 -8.19
CA ILE A 3 -25.80 17.78 -9.47
C ILE A 3 -26.92 17.57 -10.49
N LEU A 4 -26.92 18.33 -11.60
CA LEU A 4 -27.81 18.15 -12.72
C LEU A 4 -27.14 17.28 -13.78
N ASP A 5 -27.67 16.10 -14.03
CA ASP A 5 -27.32 15.32 -15.22
C ASP A 5 -27.98 15.96 -16.45
N LYS A 6 -27.20 16.60 -17.30
CA LYS A 6 -27.67 17.30 -18.49
C LYS A 6 -28.28 16.38 -19.57
N ASN A 7 -27.91 15.10 -19.59
CA ASN A 7 -28.41 14.14 -20.56
C ASN A 7 -29.76 13.55 -20.14
N LYS A 8 -29.94 13.35 -18.84
CA LYS A 8 -31.15 12.75 -18.27
C LYS A 8 -32.11 13.78 -17.66
N PHE A 9 -31.67 15.04 -17.55
CA PHE A 9 -32.38 16.12 -16.84
C PHE A 9 -32.81 15.73 -15.43
N THR A 10 -31.98 14.91 -14.76
CA THR A 10 -32.22 14.49 -13.38
C THR A 10 -31.35 15.26 -12.42
N ILE A 11 -31.92 15.68 -11.29
CA ILE A 11 -31.19 16.37 -10.22
C ILE A 11 -30.99 15.37 -9.08
N THR A 12 -29.72 15.21 -8.69
CA THR A 12 -29.35 14.41 -7.53
C THR A 12 -28.66 15.29 -6.50
N PRO A 13 -28.99 15.14 -5.19
CA PRO A 13 -28.23 15.81 -4.15
C PRO A 13 -26.76 15.36 -4.22
N ALA A 14 -25.82 16.32 -4.24
CA ALA A 14 -24.43 16.00 -4.00
C ALA A 14 -24.32 15.48 -2.55
N ASN A 15 -23.78 14.28 -2.40
CA ASN A 15 -23.63 13.66 -1.08
C ASN A 15 -22.45 14.34 -0.36
N ILE A 16 -22.71 15.50 0.24
CA ILE A 16 -21.71 16.34 0.86
C ILE A 16 -21.93 16.29 2.36
N ASN A 17 -21.00 15.67 3.04
CA ASN A 17 -20.98 15.63 4.51
C ASN A 17 -20.62 17.04 5.04
N ILE A 18 -21.53 17.68 5.75
CA ILE A 18 -21.34 19.07 6.25
C ILE A 18 -20.49 19.09 7.54
N SER A 19 -20.29 17.94 8.21
CA SER A 19 -19.65 17.87 9.54
C SER A 19 -18.38 17.01 9.63
N GLY A 20 -17.81 16.56 8.50
CA GLY A 20 -16.64 15.66 8.49
C GLY A 20 -15.46 16.23 7.72
N LYS A 21 -14.24 15.70 7.98
CA LYS A 21 -13.06 15.95 7.12
C LYS A 21 -13.44 15.66 5.66
N GLY A 22 -13.39 16.69 4.81
CA GLY A 22 -13.67 16.59 3.38
C GLY A 22 -15.10 16.92 2.95
N GLY A 23 -15.93 17.45 3.85
CA GLY A 23 -17.23 18.04 3.52
C GLY A 23 -17.16 19.55 3.30
N LEU A 24 -18.30 20.17 3.00
CA LEU A 24 -18.42 21.63 2.96
C LEU A 24 -18.28 22.21 4.37
N SER A 25 -17.54 23.30 4.49
CA SER A 25 -17.37 24.03 5.75
C SER A 25 -18.66 24.68 6.22
N HIS A 26 -19.62 24.94 5.31
CA HIS A 26 -20.93 25.54 5.60
C HIS A 26 -21.96 25.15 4.54
N TYR A 27 -23.23 25.04 4.94
CA TYR A 27 -24.32 24.66 4.03
C TYR A 27 -24.78 25.81 3.11
N SER A 28 -24.53 27.08 3.48
CA SER A 28 -24.90 28.23 2.68
C SER A 28 -23.78 28.56 1.68
N ILE A 29 -24.04 28.30 0.40
CA ILE A 29 -23.12 28.54 -0.71
C ILE A 29 -23.41 29.90 -1.29
N HIS A 30 -22.38 30.74 -1.44
CA HIS A 30 -22.47 32.08 -1.98
C HIS A 30 -22.04 32.14 -3.46
N SER A 31 -20.97 31.40 -3.82
CA SER A 31 -20.43 31.39 -5.17
C SER A 31 -19.80 30.06 -5.52
N MET A 32 -19.69 29.77 -6.80
CA MET A 32 -19.00 28.58 -7.34
C MET A 32 -18.23 28.98 -8.61
N LEU A 33 -17.05 28.39 -8.77
CA LEU A 33 -16.19 28.53 -9.95
C LEU A 33 -15.57 27.17 -10.28
N ILE A 34 -15.50 26.84 -11.56
CA ILE A 34 -14.66 25.74 -12.05
C ILE A 34 -13.48 26.37 -12.77
N ASP A 35 -12.25 26.09 -12.31
CA ASP A 35 -11.05 26.58 -12.94
C ASP A 35 -10.62 25.75 -14.15
N LYS A 36 -9.51 26.13 -14.80
CA LYS A 36 -8.94 25.43 -15.95
C LYS A 36 -8.51 24.00 -15.64
N ASP A 37 -8.18 23.71 -14.38
CA ASP A 37 -7.81 22.38 -13.89
C ASP A 37 -9.03 21.54 -13.47
N GLN A 38 -10.25 21.98 -13.84
CA GLN A 38 -11.51 21.35 -13.47
C GLN A 38 -11.73 21.29 -11.95
N THR A 39 -11.03 22.08 -11.19
CA THR A 39 -11.24 22.21 -9.75
C THR A 39 -12.47 23.06 -9.49
N LEU A 40 -13.44 22.51 -8.76
CA LEU A 40 -14.61 23.23 -8.30
C LEU A 40 -14.27 23.99 -7.02
N TRP A 41 -14.35 25.30 -7.09
CA TRP A 41 -14.23 26.23 -5.96
C TRP A 41 -15.59 26.63 -5.46
N ILE A 42 -15.80 26.58 -4.16
CA ILE A 42 -17.08 26.86 -3.51
C ILE A 42 -16.85 27.88 -2.40
N GLY A 43 -17.30 29.11 -2.62
CA GLY A 43 -17.34 30.16 -1.60
C GLY A 43 -18.56 29.95 -0.71
N THR A 44 -18.36 29.89 0.60
CA THR A 44 -19.44 29.80 1.59
C THR A 44 -19.71 31.15 2.23
N TYR A 45 -20.89 31.32 2.82
CA TYR A 45 -21.30 32.60 3.39
C TYR A 45 -20.42 33.06 4.57
N SER A 46 -19.97 32.14 5.41
CA SER A 46 -19.24 32.52 6.64
C SER A 46 -18.08 31.59 7.03
N ALA A 47 -17.79 30.55 6.25
CA ALA A 47 -16.78 29.55 6.62
C ALA A 47 -15.68 29.36 5.55
N GLY A 48 -15.42 30.44 4.77
CA GLY A 48 -14.33 30.48 3.80
C GLY A 48 -14.62 29.76 2.50
N ILE A 49 -13.54 29.29 1.85
CA ILE A 49 -13.57 28.66 0.53
C ILE A 49 -13.29 27.17 0.67
N ASN A 50 -14.10 26.36 0.02
CA ASN A 50 -13.85 24.93 -0.18
C ASN A 50 -13.46 24.70 -1.63
N TYR A 51 -12.66 23.67 -1.88
CA TYR A 51 -12.37 23.26 -3.23
C TYR A 51 -12.46 21.74 -3.37
N HIS A 52 -12.80 21.30 -4.57
CA HIS A 52 -12.85 19.89 -4.95
C HIS A 52 -12.19 19.72 -6.33
N SER A 53 -11.06 19.04 -6.37
CA SER A 53 -10.37 18.72 -7.61
C SER A 53 -10.59 17.26 -7.99
N PRO A 54 -10.79 16.93 -9.29
CA PRO A 54 -10.83 15.55 -9.75
C PRO A 54 -9.49 14.82 -9.55
N PHE A 55 -8.39 15.58 -9.41
CA PHE A 55 -7.04 15.04 -9.15
C PHE A 55 -6.73 14.86 -7.66
N TYR A 56 -7.71 15.20 -6.80
CA TYR A 56 -7.57 15.11 -5.36
C TYR A 56 -8.27 13.86 -4.84
N ARG A 57 -7.57 13.04 -4.05
CA ARG A 57 -8.07 11.84 -3.35
C ARG A 57 -8.36 10.60 -4.19
N PRO A 58 -7.37 9.96 -4.81
CA PRO A 58 -7.55 8.58 -5.24
C PRO A 58 -7.61 7.60 -4.06
N PHE A 59 -7.20 8.05 -2.87
CA PHE A 59 -7.05 7.22 -1.67
C PHE A 59 -8.26 7.32 -0.75
N SER A 60 -8.75 6.17 -0.31
CA SER A 60 -9.80 6.03 0.70
C SER A 60 -9.25 5.29 1.91
N TYR A 61 -9.92 5.45 3.05
CA TYR A 61 -9.46 4.89 4.30
C TYR A 61 -10.61 4.25 5.09
N ILE A 62 -10.38 3.03 5.58
CA ILE A 62 -11.30 2.32 6.46
C ILE A 62 -10.72 2.41 7.87
N THR A 63 -11.39 3.16 8.75
CA THR A 63 -11.10 3.13 10.19
C THR A 63 -12.09 2.16 10.82
N PRO A 64 -11.64 1.11 11.51
CA PRO A 64 -12.54 0.25 12.26
C PRO A 64 -13.34 1.04 13.30
N ASN A 65 -14.63 0.71 13.44
CA ASN A 65 -15.51 1.34 14.43
C ASN A 65 -15.15 0.94 15.87
N GLU A 66 -14.50 -0.21 16.03
CA GLU A 66 -14.03 -0.76 17.29
C GLU A 66 -12.53 -1.04 17.21
N TYR A 67 -11.86 -1.12 18.32
CA TYR A 67 -10.43 -1.43 18.35
C TYR A 67 -10.15 -2.84 17.79
N ALA A 68 -9.46 -2.89 16.67
CA ALA A 68 -9.13 -4.12 15.96
C ALA A 68 -7.65 -4.55 16.13
N GLY A 69 -6.83 -3.76 16.80
CA GLY A 69 -5.38 -3.94 16.80
C GLY A 69 -4.80 -3.62 15.40
N ILE A 70 -3.60 -4.15 15.14
CA ILE A 70 -3.01 -4.06 13.80
C ILE A 70 -3.82 -4.90 12.83
N ILE A 71 -4.17 -4.32 11.68
CA ILE A 71 -4.87 -5.03 10.61
C ILE A 71 -3.83 -5.66 9.68
N GLY A 72 -3.99 -6.94 9.45
CA GLY A 72 -3.11 -7.76 8.62
C GLY A 72 -3.68 -8.03 7.22
N LYS A 73 -3.15 -9.07 6.58
CA LYS A 73 -3.55 -9.50 5.23
C LYS A 73 -5.06 -9.67 5.12
N GLY A 74 -5.61 -9.31 3.97
CA GLY A 74 -7.02 -9.48 3.67
C GLY A 74 -7.26 -10.25 2.39
N GLN A 75 -8.50 -10.67 2.20
CA GLN A 75 -9.01 -11.24 0.95
C GLN A 75 -10.47 -10.86 0.74
N GLN A 76 -10.89 -10.85 -0.52
CA GLN A 76 -12.27 -10.61 -0.91
C GLN A 76 -13.03 -11.93 -1.01
N ASP A 77 -14.24 -11.97 -0.43
CA ASP A 77 -15.14 -13.10 -0.63
C ASP A 77 -15.89 -13.02 -1.98
N LYS A 78 -16.65 -14.07 -2.31
CA LYS A 78 -17.43 -14.15 -3.56
C LYS A 78 -18.52 -13.07 -3.70
N ASP A 79 -18.97 -12.50 -2.58
CA ASP A 79 -20.00 -11.46 -2.54
C ASP A 79 -19.43 -10.04 -2.62
N GLY A 80 -18.09 -9.93 -2.70
CA GLY A 80 -17.35 -8.69 -2.83
C GLY A 80 -16.99 -8.03 -1.50
N ASN A 81 -17.20 -8.70 -0.37
CA ASN A 81 -16.82 -8.18 0.93
C ASN A 81 -15.35 -8.46 1.22
N MET A 82 -14.71 -7.58 1.97
CA MET A 82 -13.34 -7.72 2.40
C MET A 82 -13.25 -8.32 3.81
N TRP A 83 -12.35 -9.25 3.98
CA TRP A 83 -12.04 -9.88 5.26
C TRP A 83 -10.55 -9.69 5.54
N PHE A 84 -10.22 -9.23 6.74
CA PHE A 84 -8.85 -8.98 7.17
C PHE A 84 -8.54 -9.77 8.43
N ALA A 85 -7.32 -10.25 8.53
CA ALA A 85 -6.76 -10.74 9.78
C ALA A 85 -6.50 -9.56 10.74
N THR A 86 -6.63 -9.76 12.04
CA THR A 86 -6.28 -8.73 13.02
C THR A 86 -5.40 -9.28 14.14
N GLU A 87 -4.59 -8.41 14.71
CA GLU A 87 -3.77 -8.75 15.86
C GLU A 87 -4.50 -8.42 17.18
N GLY A 88 -5.52 -9.24 17.51
CA GLY A 88 -6.20 -9.17 18.78
C GLY A 88 -7.73 -9.18 18.73
N ALA A 89 -8.36 -9.01 17.57
CA ALA A 89 -9.81 -8.94 17.42
C ALA A 89 -10.42 -10.03 16.50
N GLY A 90 -9.63 -11.02 16.09
CA GLY A 90 -10.08 -12.08 15.19
C GLY A 90 -10.14 -11.62 13.73
N LEU A 91 -11.23 -11.86 13.04
CA LEU A 91 -11.46 -11.40 11.67
C LEU A 91 -12.16 -10.05 11.65
N PHE A 92 -11.70 -9.14 10.81
CA PHE A 92 -12.36 -7.87 10.51
C PHE A 92 -13.06 -7.95 9.16
N TYR A 93 -14.36 -7.75 9.16
CA TYR A 93 -15.23 -7.71 7.98
C TYR A 93 -15.51 -6.29 7.55
N TYR A 94 -15.47 -6.02 6.26
CA TYR A 94 -15.86 -4.76 5.64
C TYR A 94 -16.64 -4.99 4.35
N ASN A 95 -17.80 -4.35 4.22
CA ASN A 95 -18.58 -4.35 2.97
C ASN A 95 -18.35 -3.03 2.22
N PRO A 96 -17.68 -3.04 1.06
CA PRO A 96 -17.39 -1.81 0.30
C PRO A 96 -18.62 -1.09 -0.24
N LYS A 97 -19.75 -1.80 -0.43
CA LYS A 97 -20.96 -1.24 -1.03
C LYS A 97 -21.74 -0.34 -0.07
N ASN A 98 -21.75 -0.66 1.21
CA ASN A 98 -22.55 0.05 2.22
C ASN A 98 -21.75 0.51 3.46
N GLY A 99 -20.43 0.24 3.49
CA GLY A 99 -19.56 0.64 4.59
C GLY A 99 -19.76 -0.17 5.89
N ARG A 100 -20.55 -1.24 5.89
CA ARG A 100 -20.77 -2.06 7.08
C ARG A 100 -19.47 -2.71 7.52
N GLN A 101 -19.19 -2.62 8.82
CA GLN A 101 -18.03 -3.19 9.48
C GLN A 101 -18.45 -4.12 10.61
N GLN A 102 -17.65 -5.16 10.87
CA GLN A 102 -17.87 -6.06 12.01
C GLN A 102 -16.60 -6.82 12.37
N LEU A 103 -16.35 -7.02 13.67
CA LEU A 103 -15.33 -7.90 14.20
C LEU A 103 -15.92 -9.27 14.51
N TYR A 104 -15.14 -10.31 14.23
CA TYR A 104 -15.48 -11.70 14.56
C TYR A 104 -14.31 -12.30 15.36
N PRO A 105 -14.30 -12.17 16.69
CA PRO A 105 -13.28 -12.77 17.53
C PRO A 105 -13.46 -14.30 17.62
N ILE A 106 -12.36 -15.04 17.77
CA ILE A 106 -12.37 -16.49 18.01
C ILE A 106 -13.00 -16.78 19.37
N LYS A 107 -12.65 -15.97 20.36
CA LYS A 107 -13.30 -15.95 21.68
C LYS A 107 -13.72 -14.52 22.02
N PRO A 108 -14.75 -14.32 22.84
CA PRO A 108 -15.20 -12.99 23.23
C PRO A 108 -14.05 -12.10 23.71
N LEU A 109 -14.06 -10.83 23.27
CA LEU A 109 -13.05 -9.85 23.66
C LEU A 109 -13.30 -9.40 25.10
N HIS A 110 -12.53 -9.90 26.03
CA HIS A 110 -12.49 -9.48 27.42
C HIS A 110 -11.10 -9.76 27.99
N GLU A 111 -10.86 -9.36 29.20
CA GLU A 111 -9.58 -9.52 29.85
C GLU A 111 -9.09 -10.98 29.79
N GLY A 112 -7.85 -11.18 29.32
CA GLY A 112 -7.21 -12.49 29.17
C GLY A 112 -7.47 -13.23 27.86
N ASN A 113 -8.37 -12.77 26.97
CA ASN A 113 -8.66 -13.45 25.69
C ASN A 113 -8.04 -12.76 24.46
N TYR A 114 -7.30 -11.71 24.66
CA TYR A 114 -6.70 -10.91 23.60
C TYR A 114 -5.81 -11.75 22.67
N GLU A 115 -4.88 -12.50 23.21
CA GLU A 115 -3.86 -13.21 22.43
C GLU A 115 -4.41 -14.31 21.54
N ILE A 116 -5.49 -14.98 21.94
CA ILE A 116 -6.12 -16.06 21.14
C ILE A 116 -6.78 -15.51 19.87
N ASN A 117 -7.10 -14.22 19.87
CA ASN A 117 -7.72 -13.52 18.76
C ASN A 117 -6.69 -12.93 17.77
N ILE A 118 -5.39 -13.20 17.95
CA ILE A 118 -4.35 -12.78 17.03
C ILE A 118 -4.32 -13.72 15.83
N ILE A 119 -4.90 -13.29 14.70
CA ILE A 119 -4.87 -14.00 13.42
C ILE A 119 -3.70 -13.47 12.59
N LYS A 120 -2.84 -14.37 12.12
CA LYS A 120 -1.64 -14.04 11.32
C LYS A 120 -1.87 -14.15 9.81
N SER A 121 -2.72 -15.07 9.39
CA SER A 121 -3.03 -15.29 7.97
C SER A 121 -4.46 -15.78 7.79
N LEU A 122 -5.03 -15.48 6.65
CA LEU A 122 -6.34 -16.00 6.24
C LEU A 122 -6.33 -16.44 4.78
N LEU A 123 -7.13 -17.45 4.46
CA LEU A 123 -7.38 -17.93 3.10
C LEU A 123 -8.87 -18.22 2.92
N ILE A 124 -9.50 -17.54 1.96
CA ILE A 124 -10.93 -17.73 1.67
C ILE A 124 -11.10 -18.87 0.69
N GLN A 125 -11.97 -19.82 1.02
CA GLN A 125 -12.37 -20.93 0.17
C GLN A 125 -13.90 -21.06 0.15
N GLY A 126 -14.54 -20.55 -0.90
CA GLY A 126 -16.00 -20.52 -0.99
C GLY A 126 -16.64 -19.77 0.17
N ASP A 127 -17.44 -20.47 0.99
CA ASP A 127 -18.13 -19.90 2.16
C ASP A 127 -17.35 -20.07 3.48
N SER A 128 -16.06 -20.36 3.39
CA SER A 128 -15.21 -20.58 4.58
C SER A 128 -13.91 -19.82 4.50
N ILE A 129 -13.38 -19.46 5.66
CA ILE A 129 -12.08 -18.79 5.81
C ILE A 129 -11.20 -19.67 6.69
N LEU A 130 -10.07 -20.12 6.17
CA LEU A 130 -9.00 -20.71 6.97
C LEU A 130 -8.20 -19.60 7.65
N CYS A 131 -8.00 -19.70 8.96
CA CYS A 131 -7.26 -18.70 9.73
C CYS A 131 -6.14 -19.38 10.52
N SER A 132 -4.93 -18.84 10.45
CA SER A 132 -3.83 -19.21 11.36
C SER A 132 -3.66 -18.21 12.48
N THR A 133 -3.25 -18.68 13.63
CA THR A 133 -3.10 -17.85 14.84
C THR A 133 -1.65 -17.79 15.35
N HIS A 134 -1.38 -16.78 16.19
CA HIS A 134 -0.12 -16.64 16.92
C HIS A 134 0.20 -17.87 17.80
N PHE A 135 -0.82 -18.55 18.34
CA PHE A 135 -0.62 -19.74 19.18
C PHE A 135 -0.59 -21.07 18.43
N GLY A 136 -0.41 -21.03 17.10
CA GLY A 136 -0.21 -22.27 16.33
C GLY A 136 -1.48 -23.05 16.02
N SER A 137 -2.65 -22.47 16.20
CA SER A 137 -3.90 -23.10 15.79
C SER A 137 -4.33 -22.67 14.41
N VAL A 138 -4.98 -23.58 13.67
CA VAL A 138 -5.66 -23.27 12.41
C VAL A 138 -7.16 -23.50 12.61
N TYR A 139 -7.93 -22.43 12.35
CA TYR A 139 -9.38 -22.45 12.43
C TYR A 139 -10.01 -22.36 11.05
N LEU A 140 -11.17 -22.98 10.92
CA LEU A 140 -12.12 -22.77 9.84
C LEU A 140 -13.24 -21.85 10.36
N PHE A 141 -13.41 -20.70 9.76
CA PHE A 141 -14.54 -19.81 10.03
C PHE A 141 -15.60 -19.97 8.93
N SER A 142 -16.84 -20.27 9.31
CA SER A 142 -17.97 -20.31 8.39
C SER A 142 -18.50 -18.89 8.16
N ILE A 143 -18.44 -18.42 6.92
CA ILE A 143 -18.99 -17.11 6.54
C ILE A 143 -20.50 -17.06 6.74
N ARG A 144 -21.20 -18.18 6.55
CA ARG A 144 -22.64 -18.30 6.75
C ARG A 144 -23.03 -18.24 8.24
N ASP A 145 -22.43 -19.13 9.03
CA ASP A 145 -22.85 -19.38 10.41
C ASP A 145 -22.14 -18.45 11.41
N LYS A 146 -21.09 -17.73 10.97
CA LYS A 146 -20.27 -16.85 11.81
C LYS A 146 -19.64 -17.57 13.01
N GLN A 147 -19.20 -18.82 12.80
CA GLN A 147 -18.64 -19.66 13.83
C GLN A 147 -17.26 -20.18 13.43
N TYR A 148 -16.37 -20.28 14.41
CA TYR A 148 -15.06 -20.89 14.26
C TYR A 148 -15.08 -22.37 14.67
N LYS A 149 -14.37 -23.19 13.90
CA LYS A 149 -14.06 -24.58 14.24
C LYS A 149 -12.55 -24.77 14.15
N MET A 150 -11.93 -25.21 15.24
CA MET A 150 -10.50 -25.59 15.21
C MET A 150 -10.30 -26.82 14.34
N LEU A 151 -9.36 -26.75 13.41
CA LEU A 151 -8.97 -27.87 12.54
C LEU A 151 -7.66 -28.51 12.98
N TYR A 152 -6.66 -27.69 13.30
CA TYR A 152 -5.32 -28.13 13.68
C TYR A 152 -4.82 -27.31 14.86
N ASP A 153 -4.05 -27.95 15.73
CA ASP A 153 -3.36 -27.32 16.85
C ASP A 153 -1.91 -27.81 16.90
N PHE A 154 -0.97 -26.87 16.76
CA PHE A 154 0.47 -27.14 16.79
C PHE A 154 1.13 -26.61 18.08
N HIS A 155 0.34 -26.40 19.13
CA HIS A 155 0.79 -26.08 20.49
C HIS A 155 1.83 -24.93 20.58
N HIS A 156 1.37 -23.71 20.60
CA HIS A 156 2.20 -22.49 20.78
C HIS A 156 3.31 -22.26 19.72
N ASN A 157 3.15 -22.83 18.53
CA ASN A 157 4.08 -22.60 17.43
C ASN A 157 3.44 -21.66 16.41
N ASP A 158 3.88 -20.41 16.35
CA ASP A 158 3.37 -19.40 15.45
C ASP A 158 3.25 -19.89 14.00
N ILE A 159 2.11 -19.62 13.40
CA ILE A 159 1.86 -19.86 11.98
C ILE A 159 1.63 -18.51 11.30
N LEU A 160 2.69 -17.93 10.73
CA LEU A 160 2.68 -16.58 10.15
C LEU A 160 2.00 -16.51 8.80
N THR A 161 1.90 -17.62 8.09
CA THR A 161 1.25 -17.70 6.78
C THR A 161 0.63 -19.07 6.54
N LEU A 162 -0.43 -19.08 5.75
CA LEU A 162 -1.01 -20.27 5.13
C LEU A 162 -0.91 -20.10 3.63
N TYR A 163 -0.76 -21.20 2.91
CA TYR A 163 -0.72 -21.19 1.47
C TYR A 163 -1.45 -22.42 0.89
N ILE A 164 -2.23 -22.20 -0.16
CA ILE A 164 -2.82 -23.28 -0.94
C ILE A 164 -2.18 -23.27 -2.31
N ASP A 165 -1.53 -24.35 -2.68
CA ASP A 165 -0.83 -24.49 -3.94
C ASP A 165 -1.79 -24.78 -5.11
N LYS A 166 -1.25 -24.75 -6.33
CA LYS A 166 -2.00 -25.04 -7.56
C LYS A 166 -2.61 -26.45 -7.56
N SER A 167 -2.03 -27.38 -6.81
CA SER A 167 -2.54 -28.75 -6.60
C SER A 167 -3.59 -28.86 -5.49
N LYS A 168 -4.03 -27.71 -4.90
CA LYS A 168 -5.01 -27.62 -3.81
C LYS A 168 -4.54 -28.24 -2.48
N ARG A 169 -3.24 -28.37 -2.26
CA ARG A 169 -2.67 -28.77 -0.99
C ARG A 169 -2.50 -27.57 -0.08
N LEU A 170 -2.83 -27.71 1.19
CA LEU A 170 -2.64 -26.68 2.20
C LEU A 170 -1.25 -26.81 2.84
N TRP A 171 -0.48 -25.73 2.80
CA TRP A 171 0.83 -25.64 3.41
C TRP A 171 0.74 -24.82 4.71
N ILE A 172 1.24 -25.41 5.80
CA ILE A 172 1.21 -24.84 7.14
C ILE A 172 2.64 -24.83 7.68
N PRO A 173 3.40 -23.73 7.49
CA PRO A 173 4.70 -23.60 8.13
C PRO A 173 4.51 -23.32 9.61
N THR A 174 5.09 -24.16 10.46
CA THR A 174 5.06 -24.01 11.90
C THR A 174 6.45 -23.64 12.41
N ASN A 175 6.53 -23.05 13.60
CA ASN A 175 7.80 -22.67 14.21
C ASN A 175 8.39 -23.78 15.10
N SER A 176 7.90 -25.01 14.95
CA SER A 176 8.31 -26.19 15.68
C SER A 176 9.40 -27.01 14.98
N SER A 177 9.85 -28.09 15.61
CA SER A 177 10.72 -29.09 14.99
C SER A 177 10.11 -29.78 13.76
N GLN A 178 8.78 -29.71 13.60
CA GLN A 178 8.07 -30.24 12.43
C GLN A 178 8.00 -29.27 11.25
N ASN A 179 8.42 -28.05 11.42
CA ASN A 179 8.67 -26.94 10.50
C ASN A 179 7.68 -26.66 9.37
N LEU A 180 7.30 -27.65 8.55
CA LEU A 180 6.41 -27.48 7.41
C LEU A 180 5.46 -28.68 7.28
N VAL A 181 4.20 -28.45 7.53
CA VAL A 181 3.15 -29.43 7.36
C VAL A 181 2.42 -29.17 6.05
N MET A 182 2.22 -30.21 5.26
CA MET A 182 1.39 -30.18 4.07
C MET A 182 0.15 -31.05 4.32
N VAL A 183 -1.02 -30.54 3.98
CA VAL A 183 -2.28 -31.26 4.04
C VAL A 183 -2.80 -31.50 2.63
N ASP A 184 -2.91 -32.75 2.23
CA ASP A 184 -3.50 -33.16 0.97
C ASP A 184 -4.72 -34.04 1.24
N LYS A 185 -5.89 -33.66 0.73
CA LYS A 185 -7.17 -34.39 0.93
C LYS A 185 -7.43 -34.79 2.38
N GLY A 186 -7.11 -33.88 3.32
CA GLY A 186 -7.28 -34.11 4.76
C GLY A 186 -6.17 -34.93 5.43
N LYS A 187 -5.20 -35.46 4.68
CA LYS A 187 -4.05 -36.19 5.22
C LYS A 187 -2.89 -35.25 5.45
N GLN A 188 -2.43 -35.16 6.68
CA GLN A 188 -1.24 -34.42 7.04
C GLN A 188 0.03 -35.17 6.67
N THR A 189 1.00 -34.49 6.10
CA THR A 189 2.34 -35.02 5.81
C THR A 189 3.37 -34.01 6.25
N ASN A 190 4.33 -34.43 7.08
CA ASN A 190 5.46 -33.62 7.44
C ASN A 190 6.54 -33.72 6.34
N ARG A 191 6.90 -32.59 5.72
CA ARG A 191 7.76 -32.58 4.53
C ARG A 191 9.25 -32.41 4.82
N PHE A 192 9.68 -32.31 6.09
CA PHE A 192 11.07 -32.00 6.44
C PHE A 192 11.90 -33.16 7.03
N MET A 193 11.40 -34.38 7.00
CA MET A 193 12.12 -35.55 7.53
C MET A 193 12.83 -36.39 6.45
N ALA A 194 13.09 -35.85 5.25
CA ALA A 194 13.92 -36.56 4.29
C ALA A 194 15.40 -36.27 4.57
N ASN A 195 16.13 -37.31 4.96
CA ASN A 195 17.60 -37.39 4.99
C ASN A 195 18.36 -36.69 6.12
N GLY A 196 17.82 -36.58 7.34
CA GLY A 196 18.67 -36.30 8.53
C GLY A 196 19.27 -34.90 8.62
N ILE A 197 18.97 -33.99 7.70
CA ILE A 197 19.40 -32.60 7.75
C ILE A 197 18.25 -31.75 8.28
N SER A 198 18.23 -31.52 9.58
CA SER A 198 17.35 -30.57 10.26
C SER A 198 17.72 -29.11 9.85
N ARG A 199 17.43 -28.70 8.64
CA ARG A 199 17.42 -27.27 8.30
C ARG A 199 16.05 -26.74 8.68
N SER A 200 15.98 -25.96 9.76
CA SER A 200 14.75 -25.41 10.26
C SER A 200 14.31 -24.22 9.39
N PHE A 201 13.23 -24.36 8.64
CA PHE A 201 12.48 -23.24 8.05
C PHE A 201 11.72 -22.52 9.16
N LYS A 202 12.43 -21.82 10.00
CA LYS A 202 11.81 -21.04 11.08
C LYS A 202 11.25 -19.74 10.53
N TRP A 203 10.06 -19.39 11.02
CA TRP A 203 9.46 -18.09 10.75
C TRP A 203 9.18 -17.82 9.26
N VAL A 204 8.58 -18.79 8.56
CA VAL A 204 8.13 -18.57 7.17
C VAL A 204 7.02 -17.53 7.15
N THR A 205 7.25 -16.44 6.43
CA THR A 205 6.31 -15.30 6.30
C THR A 205 5.52 -15.34 5.01
N VAL A 206 6.11 -15.95 3.96
CA VAL A 206 5.50 -16.02 2.64
C VAL A 206 5.92 -17.29 1.92
N ILE A 207 4.98 -17.87 1.18
CA ILE A 207 5.19 -18.98 0.26
C ILE A 207 4.73 -18.51 -1.12
N HIS A 208 5.53 -18.75 -2.13
CA HIS A 208 5.21 -18.46 -3.53
C HIS A 208 5.54 -19.64 -4.39
N GLU A 209 4.56 -20.15 -5.14
CA GLU A 209 4.74 -21.25 -6.10
C GLU A 209 5.10 -20.67 -7.46
N LEU A 210 6.33 -20.87 -7.88
CA LEU A 210 6.82 -20.49 -9.20
C LEU A 210 6.20 -21.35 -10.31
N GLU A 211 6.42 -22.65 -10.17
CA GLU A 211 5.92 -23.71 -11.04
C GLU A 211 5.36 -24.83 -10.18
N PRO A 212 4.57 -25.79 -10.71
CA PRO A 212 4.13 -26.93 -9.95
C PRO A 212 5.30 -27.63 -9.25
N GLU A 213 5.20 -27.80 -7.94
CA GLU A 213 6.22 -28.43 -7.07
C GLU A 213 7.50 -27.61 -6.85
N LEU A 214 7.56 -26.36 -7.36
CA LEU A 214 8.70 -25.46 -7.18
C LEU A 214 8.28 -24.20 -6.41
N PHE A 215 8.80 -24.03 -5.21
CA PHE A 215 8.36 -22.99 -4.29
C PHE A 215 9.52 -22.09 -3.83
N LEU A 216 9.20 -20.83 -3.59
CA LEU A 216 10.01 -19.90 -2.83
C LEU A 216 9.42 -19.71 -1.44
N PHE A 217 10.23 -19.88 -0.40
CA PHE A 217 9.89 -19.59 0.98
C PHE A 217 10.68 -18.41 1.48
N GLY A 218 10.00 -17.35 1.87
CA GLY A 218 10.61 -16.21 2.56
C GLY A 218 10.46 -16.38 4.07
N THR A 219 11.53 -16.01 4.81
CA THR A 219 11.57 -16.15 6.27
C THR A 219 11.95 -14.86 6.98
N LEU A 220 11.64 -14.76 8.28
CA LEU A 220 12.16 -13.71 9.16
C LEU A 220 13.61 -13.94 9.59
N SER A 221 14.20 -15.10 9.27
CA SER A 221 15.58 -15.45 9.62
C SER A 221 16.57 -15.11 8.51
N ASP A 222 16.33 -14.02 7.78
CA ASP A 222 17.19 -13.47 6.73
C ASP A 222 17.38 -14.37 5.49
N SER A 223 16.50 -15.33 5.23
CA SER A 223 16.72 -16.31 4.18
C SER A 223 15.56 -16.45 3.20
N LEU A 224 15.90 -16.56 1.94
CA LEU A 224 15.04 -17.03 0.86
C LEU A 224 15.44 -18.48 0.56
N TYR A 225 14.45 -19.38 0.55
CA TYR A 225 14.68 -20.79 0.20
C TYR A 225 13.97 -21.09 -1.11
N LEU A 226 14.69 -21.70 -2.04
CA LEU A 226 14.12 -22.38 -3.19
C LEU A 226 13.88 -23.83 -2.79
N TYR A 227 12.63 -24.26 -2.83
CA TYR A 227 12.22 -25.60 -2.48
C TYR A 227 11.65 -26.30 -3.71
N GLU A 228 12.38 -27.27 -4.20
CA GLU A 228 11.90 -28.32 -5.07
C GLU A 228 11.51 -29.48 -4.16
N LEU A 229 10.49 -30.26 -4.48
CA LEU A 229 10.14 -31.47 -3.70
C LEU A 229 11.29 -32.53 -3.68
N GLN A 230 12.50 -32.11 -3.93
CA GLN A 230 13.78 -32.81 -3.94
C GLN A 230 14.64 -32.41 -2.73
N PRO A 231 15.64 -33.21 -2.32
CA PRO A 231 16.20 -33.19 -0.97
C PRO A 231 17.12 -32.00 -0.58
N ASP A 232 17.47 -31.06 -1.44
CA ASP A 232 18.41 -29.99 -1.10
C ASP A 232 17.90 -28.60 -1.53
N PRO A 233 17.22 -27.86 -0.65
CA PRO A 233 16.82 -26.49 -0.97
C PRO A 233 18.03 -25.58 -1.07
N LYS A 234 18.19 -24.90 -2.19
CA LYS A 234 19.13 -23.77 -2.34
C LYS A 234 18.59 -22.60 -1.54
N PHE A 235 19.46 -21.87 -0.85
CA PHE A 235 19.06 -20.66 -0.15
C PHE A 235 19.96 -19.49 -0.47
N GLU A 236 19.42 -18.29 -0.41
CA GLU A 236 20.16 -17.03 -0.53
C GLU A 236 19.82 -16.12 0.66
N LYS A 237 20.84 -15.50 1.23
CA LYS A 237 20.69 -14.61 2.38
C LYS A 237 20.38 -13.20 1.88
N LEU A 238 19.10 -12.84 1.84
CA LEU A 238 18.61 -11.55 1.34
C LEU A 238 18.13 -10.59 2.45
N GLY A 239 17.96 -11.07 3.67
CA GLY A 239 17.34 -10.35 4.77
C GLY A 239 15.92 -10.89 5.07
N ASN A 240 15.25 -10.32 6.08
CA ASN A 240 13.90 -10.73 6.47
C ASN A 240 12.92 -10.50 5.31
N ILE A 241 12.36 -11.56 4.76
CA ILE A 241 11.43 -11.48 3.63
C ILE A 241 10.03 -11.13 4.12
N THR A 242 9.44 -10.08 3.54
CA THR A 242 8.07 -9.64 3.87
C THR A 242 7.05 -10.03 2.81
N ALA A 243 7.46 -10.04 1.53
CA ALA A 243 6.59 -10.44 0.43
C ALA A 243 7.40 -11.01 -0.74
N ILE A 244 6.77 -11.92 -1.49
CA ILE A 244 7.26 -12.45 -2.77
C ILE A 244 6.10 -12.40 -3.76
N THR A 245 6.35 -11.92 -4.97
CA THR A 245 5.39 -11.96 -6.07
C THR A 245 6.11 -12.12 -7.40
N GLN A 246 5.38 -12.49 -8.45
CA GLN A 246 5.93 -12.66 -9.79
C GLN A 246 5.11 -11.85 -10.78
N ASP A 247 5.78 -11.10 -11.68
CA ASP A 247 5.12 -10.36 -12.75
C ASP A 247 4.89 -11.26 -13.97
N ASN A 248 4.13 -10.75 -14.95
CA ASN A 248 3.81 -11.49 -16.17
C ASN A 248 4.99 -11.66 -17.13
N GLU A 249 6.08 -10.91 -16.92
CA GLU A 249 7.35 -11.09 -17.64
C GLU A 249 8.19 -12.23 -17.01
N GLY A 250 7.76 -12.74 -15.85
CA GLY A 250 8.41 -13.81 -15.11
C GLY A 250 9.53 -13.33 -14.17
N TYR A 251 9.66 -12.02 -13.93
CA TYR A 251 10.54 -11.55 -12.87
C TYR A 251 9.91 -11.82 -11.50
N VAL A 252 10.73 -12.29 -10.59
CA VAL A 252 10.36 -12.50 -9.18
C VAL A 252 10.80 -11.29 -8.37
N TRP A 253 9.83 -10.70 -7.67
CA TRP A 253 10.03 -9.53 -6.83
C TRP A 253 10.01 -9.95 -5.36
N ILE A 254 11.04 -9.58 -4.61
CA ILE A 254 11.23 -9.98 -3.21
C ILE A 254 11.41 -8.74 -2.36
N ALA A 255 10.44 -8.48 -1.50
CA ALA A 255 10.48 -7.40 -0.53
C ALA A 255 11.15 -7.85 0.77
N THR A 256 11.98 -6.99 1.35
CA THR A 256 12.68 -7.27 2.60
C THR A 256 12.50 -6.15 3.61
N ASN A 257 12.52 -6.55 4.88
CA ASN A 257 12.47 -5.62 5.99
C ASN A 257 13.90 -5.26 6.43
N LYS A 258 14.68 -4.58 5.62
CA LYS A 258 15.99 -3.92 5.89
C LYS A 258 16.81 -3.66 4.65
N ASN A 259 16.66 -4.50 3.62
CA ASN A 259 17.56 -4.46 2.45
C ASN A 259 16.87 -3.97 1.17
N GLY A 260 15.65 -3.43 1.26
CA GLY A 260 14.92 -2.94 0.09
C GLY A 260 14.24 -4.03 -0.71
N LEU A 261 14.14 -3.84 -2.03
CA LEU A 261 13.42 -4.71 -2.95
C LEU A 261 14.38 -5.32 -3.97
N TYR A 262 14.29 -6.63 -4.15
CA TYR A 262 15.05 -7.37 -5.15
C TYR A 262 14.15 -7.74 -6.32
N ARG A 263 14.66 -7.63 -7.55
CA ARG A 263 14.09 -8.17 -8.78
C ARG A 263 15.01 -9.26 -9.29
N LEU A 264 14.52 -10.49 -9.35
CA LEU A 264 15.23 -11.64 -9.92
C LEU A 264 14.66 -11.96 -11.30
N ASN A 265 15.49 -12.41 -12.23
CA ASN A 265 15.03 -12.89 -13.52
C ASN A 265 14.42 -14.30 -13.42
N ARG A 266 13.93 -14.85 -14.54
CA ARG A 266 13.31 -16.19 -14.61
C ARG A 266 14.22 -17.32 -14.11
N ASN A 267 15.55 -17.13 -14.18
CA ASN A 267 16.55 -18.09 -13.68
C ASN A 267 16.93 -17.82 -12.21
N LEU A 268 16.13 -17.00 -11.50
CA LEU A 268 16.34 -16.57 -10.13
C LEU A 268 17.70 -15.86 -9.89
N LYS A 269 18.31 -15.30 -10.92
CA LYS A 269 19.51 -14.45 -10.80
C LYS A 269 19.10 -13.00 -10.57
N LEU A 270 19.88 -12.31 -9.74
CA LEU A 270 19.65 -10.89 -9.45
C LEU A 270 19.69 -10.05 -10.74
N ALA A 271 18.57 -9.39 -11.05
CA ALA A 271 18.45 -8.44 -12.15
C ALA A 271 18.66 -7.01 -11.64
N LYS A 272 18.05 -6.65 -10.51
CA LYS A 272 18.23 -5.34 -9.87
C LYS A 272 17.90 -5.40 -8.38
N HIS A 273 18.58 -4.53 -7.63
CA HIS A 273 18.34 -4.29 -6.20
C HIS A 273 18.00 -2.82 -5.99
N TYR A 274 16.76 -2.55 -5.56
CA TYR A 274 16.23 -1.21 -5.34
C TYR A 274 16.41 -0.80 -3.88
N GLN A 275 16.93 0.40 -3.69
CA GLN A 275 17.23 0.99 -2.39
C GLN A 275 16.88 2.49 -2.38
N LYS A 276 17.34 3.24 -1.38
CA LYS A 276 17.11 4.69 -1.29
C LYS A 276 17.53 5.47 -2.54
N LYS A 277 18.63 5.11 -3.16
CA LYS A 277 19.12 5.72 -4.42
C LYS A 277 18.15 5.56 -5.60
N ASP A 278 17.24 4.60 -5.52
CA ASP A 278 16.25 4.30 -6.55
C ASP A 278 14.88 4.91 -6.23
N GLY A 279 14.82 5.90 -5.31
CA GLY A 279 13.63 6.68 -4.98
C GLY A 279 12.83 6.19 -3.77
N LEU A 280 13.29 5.18 -3.04
CA LEU A 280 12.67 4.75 -1.79
C LEU A 280 13.17 5.62 -0.63
N SER A 281 12.30 6.06 0.29
CA SER A 281 12.73 6.78 1.49
C SER A 281 13.43 5.86 2.49
N ASP A 282 13.10 4.57 2.45
CA ASP A 282 13.62 3.58 3.39
C ASP A 282 13.84 2.23 2.71
N SER A 283 14.72 1.42 3.28
CA SER A 283 14.96 0.04 2.86
C SER A 283 14.05 -0.98 3.55
N TYR A 284 13.14 -0.52 4.42
CA TYR A 284 12.14 -1.34 5.10
C TYR A 284 10.88 -1.44 4.24
N ILE A 285 10.77 -2.51 3.44
CA ILE A 285 9.57 -2.76 2.62
C ILE A 285 8.63 -3.66 3.41
N ASN A 286 7.45 -3.15 3.72
CA ASN A 286 6.45 -3.87 4.53
C ASN A 286 5.48 -4.69 3.68
N SER A 287 5.11 -4.18 2.51
CA SER A 287 4.29 -4.94 1.56
C SER A 287 4.68 -4.65 0.11
N LEU A 288 4.33 -5.58 -0.76
CA LEU A 288 4.60 -5.55 -2.19
C LEU A 288 3.41 -6.13 -2.93
N THR A 289 2.94 -5.46 -3.96
CA THR A 289 1.90 -5.99 -4.84
C THR A 289 2.08 -5.55 -6.28
N ILE A 290 1.46 -6.29 -7.19
CA ILE A 290 1.43 -6.01 -8.63
C ILE A 290 -0.03 -5.84 -9.01
N ASP A 291 -0.38 -4.68 -9.59
CA ASP A 291 -1.74 -4.43 -10.04
C ASP A 291 -2.03 -5.12 -11.40
N GLN A 292 -3.27 -5.02 -11.87
CA GLN A 292 -3.70 -5.62 -13.13
C GLN A 292 -2.96 -5.06 -14.37
N HIS A 293 -2.38 -3.89 -14.26
CA HIS A 293 -1.55 -3.25 -15.29
C HIS A 293 -0.05 -3.52 -15.12
N GLN A 294 0.31 -4.46 -14.25
CA GLN A 294 1.69 -4.83 -13.94
C GLN A 294 2.52 -3.69 -13.32
N ASN A 295 1.87 -2.69 -12.70
CA ASN A 295 2.59 -1.73 -11.90
C ASN A 295 2.97 -2.35 -10.55
N ILE A 296 4.20 -2.06 -10.11
CA ILE A 296 4.72 -2.52 -8.83
C ILE A 296 4.43 -1.46 -7.78
N TRP A 297 3.76 -1.87 -6.70
CA TRP A 297 3.44 -1.03 -5.56
C TRP A 297 4.10 -1.58 -4.32
N VAL A 298 4.74 -0.71 -3.55
CA VAL A 298 5.38 -1.09 -2.28
C VAL A 298 5.02 -0.10 -1.19
N THR A 299 4.94 -0.58 0.05
CA THR A 299 4.83 0.26 1.23
C THR A 299 6.10 0.17 2.07
N THR A 300 6.52 1.29 2.61
CA THR A 300 7.48 1.39 3.72
C THR A 300 6.72 1.67 5.03
N GLY A 301 7.38 2.13 6.10
CA GLY A 301 6.68 2.40 7.35
C GLY A 301 5.47 3.35 7.23
N LYS A 302 5.61 4.44 6.46
CA LYS A 302 4.57 5.49 6.35
C LYS A 302 4.23 5.89 4.93
N SER A 303 4.92 5.35 3.94
CA SER A 303 4.82 5.79 2.56
C SER A 303 4.43 4.65 1.63
N LEU A 304 3.69 5.01 0.59
CA LEU A 304 3.33 4.17 -0.54
C LEU A 304 4.12 4.61 -1.77
N TYR A 305 4.67 3.67 -2.51
CA TYR A 305 5.45 3.92 -3.72
C TYR A 305 4.91 3.16 -4.91
N LYS A 306 5.05 3.76 -6.07
CA LYS A 306 4.82 3.12 -7.37
C LYS A 306 6.13 3.11 -8.15
N LEU A 307 6.48 1.98 -8.77
CA LEU A 307 7.61 1.90 -9.69
C LEU A 307 7.25 2.57 -11.02
N ASN A 308 8.05 3.54 -11.42
CA ASN A 308 8.05 4.05 -12.78
C ASN A 308 8.91 3.12 -13.65
N ARG A 309 8.28 2.37 -14.55
CA ARG A 309 9.00 1.39 -15.38
C ARG A 309 9.91 2.03 -16.45
N THR A 310 9.66 3.29 -16.83
CA THR A 310 10.50 3.99 -17.83
C THR A 310 11.81 4.44 -17.23
N THR A 311 11.78 5.04 -16.03
CA THR A 311 12.97 5.51 -15.33
C THR A 311 13.59 4.42 -14.45
N ASP A 312 12.88 3.33 -14.25
CA ASP A 312 13.20 2.21 -13.35
C ASP A 312 13.52 2.66 -11.91
N THR A 313 12.74 3.66 -11.44
CA THR A 313 12.82 4.27 -10.10
C THR A 313 11.47 4.33 -9.43
N PHE A 314 11.44 4.38 -8.10
CA PHE A 314 10.23 4.52 -7.32
C PHE A 314 9.84 5.99 -7.13
N SER A 315 8.55 6.27 -7.28
CA SER A 315 7.95 7.56 -6.94
C SER A 315 7.02 7.40 -5.76
N GLU A 316 7.17 8.28 -4.76
CA GLU A 316 6.29 8.29 -3.61
C GLU A 316 4.89 8.78 -3.98
N MET A 317 3.88 8.00 -3.59
CA MET A 317 2.48 8.39 -3.69
C MET A 317 2.09 9.02 -2.36
N ARG A 318 2.08 10.34 -2.30
CA ARG A 318 1.72 11.06 -1.07
C ARG A 318 0.25 10.86 -0.76
N ILE A 319 -0.01 10.30 0.39
CA ILE A 319 -1.33 10.05 0.93
C ILE A 319 -1.69 11.29 1.76
N ALA A 320 -2.27 12.30 1.11
CA ALA A 320 -2.77 13.48 1.82
C ALA A 320 -4.05 13.14 2.59
N ASP A 321 -4.24 13.77 3.74
CA ASP A 321 -5.46 13.72 4.57
C ASP A 321 -5.86 12.35 5.15
N THR A 322 -4.97 11.37 5.15
CA THR A 322 -5.22 10.14 5.91
C THR A 322 -4.76 10.31 7.36
N PRO A 323 -5.40 9.63 8.31
CA PRO A 323 -4.83 9.51 9.65
C PRO A 323 -3.39 9.01 9.54
N ALA A 324 -2.48 9.54 10.36
CA ALA A 324 -1.12 9.02 10.42
C ALA A 324 -1.18 7.52 10.72
N MET A 325 -0.94 6.70 9.71
CA MET A 325 -0.99 5.24 9.75
C MET A 325 0.40 4.69 9.46
N GLU A 326 0.76 3.65 10.16
CA GLU A 326 1.99 2.92 9.89
C GLU A 326 1.67 1.57 9.24
N PHE A 327 2.26 1.32 8.08
CA PHE A 327 2.24 0.00 7.46
C PHE A 327 3.22 -0.89 8.22
N THR A 328 2.77 -2.07 8.63
CA THR A 328 3.60 -2.99 9.38
C THR A 328 4.00 -4.18 8.51
N ARG A 329 5.05 -4.88 8.88
CA ARG A 329 5.51 -6.10 8.19
C ARG A 329 4.47 -7.24 8.17
N PHE A 330 3.48 -7.19 9.05
CA PHE A 330 2.41 -8.18 9.13
C PHE A 330 1.16 -7.76 8.36
N SER A 331 1.07 -6.48 7.96
CA SER A 331 -0.12 -5.95 7.31
C SER A 331 -0.36 -6.59 5.93
N GLY A 332 0.68 -6.81 5.15
CA GLY A 332 0.53 -7.35 3.79
C GLY A 332 -0.25 -6.40 2.87
N ASN A 333 -0.95 -6.98 1.93
CA ASN A 333 -1.88 -6.28 1.02
C ASN A 333 -2.94 -7.24 0.51
N SER A 334 -3.96 -6.71 -0.17
CA SER A 334 -4.93 -7.49 -0.93
C SER A 334 -5.43 -6.70 -2.13
N ILE A 335 -5.91 -7.42 -3.14
CA ILE A 335 -6.51 -6.84 -4.34
C ILE A 335 -7.91 -7.42 -4.47
N SER A 336 -8.90 -6.55 -4.67
CA SER A 336 -10.28 -6.94 -4.95
C SER A 336 -10.50 -7.19 -6.44
N ALA A 337 -11.62 -7.82 -6.78
CA ALA A 337 -11.97 -8.17 -8.16
C ALA A 337 -12.13 -6.95 -9.09
N ASP A 338 -12.43 -5.77 -8.54
CA ASP A 338 -12.50 -4.51 -9.28
C ASP A 338 -11.12 -3.83 -9.47
N GLY A 339 -10.03 -4.49 -9.06
CA GLY A 339 -8.67 -3.97 -9.13
C GLY A 339 -8.29 -3.02 -8.00
N SER A 340 -9.16 -2.76 -7.03
CA SER A 340 -8.80 -1.93 -5.87
C SER A 340 -7.77 -2.64 -4.99
N ILE A 341 -6.74 -1.88 -4.58
CA ILE A 341 -5.67 -2.37 -3.72
C ILE A 341 -5.91 -1.89 -2.30
N TYR A 342 -5.76 -2.79 -1.34
CA TYR A 342 -5.91 -2.53 0.09
C TYR A 342 -4.58 -2.73 0.79
N PHE A 343 -4.13 -1.71 1.51
CA PHE A 343 -2.93 -1.71 2.33
C PHE A 343 -3.32 -1.52 3.80
N PRO A 344 -3.43 -2.60 4.56
CA PRO A 344 -3.71 -2.52 5.98
C PRO A 344 -2.54 -1.95 6.79
N GLY A 345 -2.83 -1.48 8.00
CA GLY A 345 -1.85 -0.92 8.92
C GLY A 345 -2.35 -0.91 10.37
N ASP A 346 -1.67 -0.14 11.21
CA ASP A 346 -1.89 -0.08 12.66
C ASP A 346 -3.24 0.56 13.06
N LYS A 347 -3.82 1.42 12.21
CA LYS A 347 -5.04 2.18 12.54
C LYS A 347 -6.18 1.97 11.56
N GLY A 348 -6.01 1.11 10.56
CA GLY A 348 -7.04 0.89 9.56
C GLY A 348 -6.48 0.35 8.25
N VAL A 349 -7.22 0.57 7.17
CA VAL A 349 -6.88 0.10 5.84
C VAL A 349 -6.93 1.25 4.85
N LEU A 350 -5.80 1.54 4.22
CA LEU A 350 -5.74 2.41 3.05
C LEU A 350 -6.16 1.60 1.82
N PHE A 351 -7.03 2.15 0.98
CA PHE A 351 -7.36 1.50 -0.28
C PHE A 351 -7.61 2.51 -1.40
N PHE A 352 -7.36 2.08 -2.61
CA PHE A 352 -7.62 2.86 -3.83
C PHE A 352 -7.70 1.93 -5.04
N ASN A 353 -8.31 2.41 -6.09
CA ASN A 353 -8.26 1.75 -7.38
C ASN A 353 -7.21 2.48 -8.26
N PRO A 354 -6.15 1.80 -8.73
CA PRO A 354 -5.11 2.41 -9.56
C PRO A 354 -5.64 3.08 -10.83
N ASP A 355 -6.72 2.56 -11.42
CA ASP A 355 -7.34 3.11 -12.64
C ASP A 355 -8.04 4.45 -12.39
N LYS A 356 -8.34 4.76 -11.13
CA LYS A 356 -8.96 6.03 -10.73
C LYS A 356 -7.94 7.09 -10.31
N ILE A 357 -6.65 6.78 -10.38
CA ILE A 357 -5.60 7.77 -10.12
C ILE A 357 -5.47 8.67 -11.35
N MET A 358 -6.06 9.84 -11.27
CA MET A 358 -5.93 10.85 -12.30
C MET A 358 -4.68 11.69 -12.05
N VAL A 359 -3.84 11.82 -13.07
CA VAL A 359 -2.70 12.74 -13.05
C VAL A 359 -3.17 14.06 -13.67
N ASN A 360 -2.92 15.18 -13.00
CA ASN A 360 -3.19 16.48 -13.60
C ASN A 360 -2.30 16.67 -14.85
N PRO A 361 -2.85 16.75 -16.07
CA PRO A 361 -2.06 16.93 -17.27
C PRO A 361 -1.56 18.37 -17.42
N ASN A 362 -2.12 19.31 -16.67
CA ASN A 362 -1.78 20.71 -16.77
C ASN A 362 -0.49 21.01 -16.02
N ILE A 363 0.49 21.54 -16.73
CA ILE A 363 1.71 22.07 -16.12
C ILE A 363 1.36 23.45 -15.58
N PRO A 364 1.53 23.70 -14.24
CA PRO A 364 1.24 25.00 -13.69
C PRO A 364 2.21 26.04 -14.27
N PRO A 365 1.73 27.24 -14.65
CA PRO A 365 2.62 28.32 -15.04
C PRO A 365 3.51 28.71 -13.86
N VAL A 366 4.77 28.95 -14.14
CA VAL A 366 5.73 29.51 -13.18
C VAL A 366 5.75 31.02 -13.32
N ASP A 367 5.55 31.71 -12.22
CA ASP A 367 5.58 33.17 -12.15
C ASP A 367 6.78 33.60 -11.31
N ILE A 368 7.57 34.55 -11.84
CA ILE A 368 8.69 35.15 -11.10
C ILE A 368 8.14 36.33 -10.28
N THR A 369 8.03 36.12 -8.98
CA THR A 369 7.39 37.08 -8.07
C THR A 369 8.29 38.21 -7.64
N SER A 370 9.60 38.02 -7.61
CA SER A 370 10.55 39.10 -7.35
C SER A 370 11.97 38.79 -7.83
N LEU A 371 12.73 39.84 -8.10
CA LEU A 371 14.16 39.83 -8.34
C LEU A 371 14.86 40.66 -7.29
N ILE A 372 15.77 40.08 -6.52
CA ILE A 372 16.56 40.76 -5.50
C ILE A 372 17.98 40.85 -6.02
N VAL A 373 18.51 42.08 -6.08
CA VAL A 373 19.88 42.38 -6.52
C VAL A 373 20.72 42.83 -5.33
N ASN A 374 21.88 42.20 -5.13
CA ASN A 374 22.85 42.50 -4.05
C ASN A 374 22.22 42.50 -2.65
N ASN A 375 21.16 41.70 -2.42
CA ASN A 375 20.38 41.59 -1.18
C ASN A 375 19.76 42.96 -0.73
N LYS A 376 19.64 43.94 -1.62
CA LYS A 376 19.19 45.28 -1.27
C LYS A 376 18.01 45.81 -2.07
N TYR A 377 17.83 45.36 -3.30
CA TYR A 377 16.78 45.86 -4.18
C TYR A 377 15.82 44.73 -4.48
N ASP A 378 14.57 44.93 -4.10
CA ASP A 378 13.48 44.04 -4.47
C ASP A 378 12.72 44.74 -5.62
N VAL A 379 12.90 44.21 -6.83
CA VAL A 379 12.13 44.69 -7.99
C VAL A 379 10.85 43.82 -7.99
N THR A 380 9.80 44.37 -7.34
CA THR A 380 8.46 43.78 -7.37
C THR A 380 7.66 44.39 -8.51
N GLY A 381 7.06 43.56 -9.35
CA GLY A 381 6.23 43.98 -10.48
C GLY A 381 6.46 43.09 -11.69
N ASN A 382 5.73 43.34 -12.78
CA ASN A 382 5.82 42.55 -14.01
C ASN A 382 7.27 42.44 -14.52
N ILE A 383 7.95 41.37 -14.10
CA ILE A 383 9.30 41.02 -14.58
C ILE A 383 9.18 40.35 -15.96
N GLU A 384 7.96 39.98 -16.35
CA GLU A 384 7.69 39.22 -17.58
C GLU A 384 7.91 39.97 -18.90
N ASP A 385 7.87 41.33 -18.91
CA ASP A 385 7.84 42.11 -20.16
C ASP A 385 9.03 43.06 -20.38
N GLY A 386 10.10 42.96 -19.61
CA GLY A 386 11.20 43.92 -19.72
C GLY A 386 12.60 43.34 -19.56
N ASP A 387 13.51 43.74 -20.42
CA ASP A 387 14.92 43.50 -20.25
C ASP A 387 15.44 44.22 -19.00
N ILE A 388 15.93 43.49 -18.02
CA ILE A 388 16.55 44.03 -16.82
C ILE A 388 18.04 44.20 -17.08
N THR A 389 18.50 45.42 -17.13
CA THR A 389 19.93 45.72 -17.28
C THR A 389 20.57 45.87 -15.90
N LEU A 390 21.57 45.05 -15.64
CA LEU A 390 22.35 45.11 -14.42
C LEU A 390 23.74 45.62 -14.69
N THR A 391 24.29 46.38 -13.74
CA THR A 391 25.67 46.88 -13.80
C THR A 391 26.65 45.82 -13.29
N SER A 392 27.94 45.95 -13.59
CA SER A 392 28.96 44.95 -13.26
C SER A 392 29.13 44.68 -11.75
N ASP A 393 28.71 45.61 -10.91
CA ASP A 393 28.69 45.47 -9.45
C ASP A 393 27.40 44.81 -8.91
N GLN A 394 26.40 44.65 -9.76
CA GLN A 394 25.11 43.97 -9.46
C GLN A 394 25.15 42.52 -9.84
N ASN A 395 26.06 41.76 -9.25
CA ASN A 395 26.38 40.39 -9.65
C ASN A 395 25.81 39.30 -8.71
N ASN A 396 25.17 39.70 -7.61
CA ASN A 396 24.45 38.79 -6.74
C ASN A 396 22.94 38.92 -6.97
N ILE A 397 22.36 37.90 -7.61
CA ILE A 397 20.97 37.91 -8.07
C ILE A 397 20.21 36.77 -7.40
N THR A 398 19.05 37.10 -6.82
CA THR A 398 18.13 36.11 -6.25
C THR A 398 16.78 36.24 -6.92
N PHE A 399 16.30 35.19 -7.56
CA PHE A 399 14.93 35.07 -8.08
C PHE A 399 14.02 34.44 -7.05
N ARG A 400 12.84 35.02 -6.84
CA ARG A 400 11.72 34.37 -6.18
C ARG A 400 10.70 34.02 -7.23
N TYR A 401 10.25 32.80 -7.23
CA TYR A 401 9.27 32.30 -8.20
C TYR A 401 8.29 31.33 -7.52
N THR A 402 7.11 31.21 -8.10
CA THR A 402 6.08 30.29 -7.64
C THR A 402 5.39 29.63 -8.83
N ALA A 403 5.01 28.40 -8.69
CA ALA A 403 4.09 27.77 -9.64
C ALA A 403 2.66 28.01 -9.16
N LEU A 404 1.80 28.50 -10.04
CA LEU A 404 0.39 28.77 -9.75
C LEU A 404 -0.41 27.46 -9.73
N ASN A 405 -0.05 26.59 -8.80
CA ASN A 405 -0.71 25.31 -8.53
C ASN A 405 -1.36 25.37 -7.14
N PHE A 406 -2.68 25.34 -7.12
CA PHE A 406 -3.46 25.38 -5.87
C PHE A 406 -3.72 24.00 -5.30
N ILE A 407 -3.35 22.92 -6.05
CA ILE A 407 -3.53 21.56 -5.64
C ILE A 407 -2.17 21.00 -5.26
N HIS A 408 -1.95 20.76 -3.97
CA HIS A 408 -0.68 20.25 -3.46
C HIS A 408 0.54 21.10 -3.87
N SER A 409 0.46 22.42 -3.71
CA SER A 409 1.56 23.34 -4.01
C SER A 409 2.86 23.00 -3.29
N GLU A 410 2.76 22.36 -2.11
CA GLU A 410 3.88 21.83 -1.34
C GLU A 410 4.62 20.66 -2.01
N ARG A 411 4.07 20.13 -3.11
CA ARG A 411 4.67 19.02 -3.90
C ARG A 411 5.37 19.50 -5.16
N ASN A 412 5.29 20.77 -5.47
CA ASN A 412 5.96 21.31 -6.64
C ASN A 412 7.47 21.11 -6.48
N GLN A 413 8.08 20.52 -7.48
CA GLN A 413 9.52 20.49 -7.63
C GLN A 413 9.92 21.54 -8.64
N TYR A 414 10.93 22.29 -8.33
CA TYR A 414 11.43 23.34 -9.19
C TYR A 414 12.83 22.98 -9.67
N ALA A 415 13.17 23.46 -10.85
CA ALA A 415 14.51 23.37 -11.37
C ALA A 415 14.88 24.70 -12.01
N TYR A 416 16.11 25.13 -11.85
CA TYR A 416 16.64 26.29 -12.54
C TYR A 416 17.97 25.97 -13.21
N LYS A 417 18.31 26.77 -14.22
CA LYS A 417 19.59 26.72 -14.93
C LYS A 417 19.94 28.10 -15.44
N LEU A 418 21.14 28.55 -15.19
CA LEU A 418 21.72 29.76 -15.79
C LEU A 418 22.40 29.34 -17.10
N GLU A 419 21.83 29.72 -18.22
CA GLU A 419 22.41 29.42 -19.54
C GLU A 419 23.78 30.09 -19.71
N GLY A 420 24.73 29.33 -20.22
CA GLY A 420 26.12 29.78 -20.36
C GLY A 420 27.00 29.61 -19.12
N ALA A 421 26.43 29.37 -17.93
CA ALA A 421 27.17 29.17 -16.69
C ALA A 421 26.98 27.75 -16.11
N ASP A 422 25.75 27.27 -16.07
CA ASP A 422 25.43 25.97 -15.47
C ASP A 422 25.46 24.83 -16.50
N PRO A 423 26.20 23.74 -16.24
CA PRO A 423 26.23 22.58 -17.14
C PRO A 423 24.93 21.76 -17.11
N ALA A 424 24.19 21.77 -16.00
CA ALA A 424 22.97 20.99 -15.78
C ALA A 424 21.91 21.79 -15.03
N TRP A 425 20.66 21.26 -15.00
CA TRP A 425 19.59 21.80 -14.18
C TRP A 425 19.83 21.53 -12.69
N HIS A 426 19.62 22.54 -11.86
CA HIS A 426 19.59 22.45 -10.41
C HIS A 426 18.17 22.21 -9.93
N ILE A 427 17.94 21.11 -9.21
CA ILE A 427 16.65 20.78 -8.60
C ILE A 427 16.60 21.33 -7.19
N VAL A 428 15.53 22.04 -6.83
CA VAL A 428 15.31 22.67 -5.53
C VAL A 428 13.92 22.37 -4.97
#